data_572f4697cea3424cb3e5aca672fc1070
#
_entry.id   572f4697cea3424cb3e5aca672fc1070
#
_cell.length_a   1.000
_cell.length_b   1.000
_cell.length_c   1.000
_cell.angle_alpha   90.00
_cell.angle_beta   90.00
_cell.angle_gamma   90.00
#
_symmetry.space_group_name_H-M   'P 1'
#
loop_
_entity.id
_entity.type
_entity.pdbx_description
1 polymer ?
#
loop_
_entity_poly.entity_id
_entity_poly.type
_entity_poly.pdbx_seq_one_letter_code
_entity_poly.pdbx_strand_id
1 'polypeptide(L)'
;FYGHRPAEGTIYAAGAEVAQIIKPATEAIKEHLTLHEAVIGNDETGMRISGKLYWLQTTCTALLTYYAHHQKRGKAAMDAINILPRFKGRVVHDDLPSYFQYDFQHALCNAHHLRVLLFLQERYPQKWIDPLIALLLKIKKKVERVQRDNQTELSERQKASYFTQYDKLIQQGLRANPPPNATSRKPGQRGRLKQSLARNLLLRLKEHKEAVLAFMLDFKVPFDNNQSERDLRMMKVKQKVSGCFRSEEGAEIF
;
A
#
# COMPACT_ATOMS: atom_id res chain seq x y z
N PHE A 1 -10.65 -30.14 22.63
CA PHE A 1 -11.91 -29.69 23.15
C PHE A 1 -12.89 -30.85 23.32
N TYR A 2 -13.45 -31.49 22.29
CA TYR A 2 -14.46 -32.54 22.42
C TYR A 2 -13.94 -33.98 22.22
N GLY A 3 -12.63 -34.20 22.31
CA GLY A 3 -12.01 -35.53 22.14
C GLY A 3 -11.99 -36.09 20.72
N HIS A 4 -12.61 -35.41 19.77
CA HIS A 4 -12.64 -35.81 18.36
C HIS A 4 -11.49 -35.16 17.56
N ARG A 5 -10.81 -35.99 16.77
CA ARG A 5 -9.79 -35.53 15.80
C ARG A 5 -10.28 -35.86 14.41
N PRO A 6 -10.96 -34.92 13.72
CA PRO A 6 -11.38 -35.17 12.34
C PRO A 6 -10.16 -35.42 11.44
N ALA A 7 -10.31 -36.28 10.45
CA ALA A 7 -9.28 -36.52 9.46
C ALA A 7 -9.01 -35.24 8.63
N GLU A 8 -7.77 -35.05 8.14
CA GLU A 8 -7.42 -33.87 7.32
C GLU A 8 -8.33 -33.73 6.09
N GLY A 9 -8.69 -34.85 5.45
CA GLY A 9 -9.62 -34.85 4.30
C GLY A 9 -11.02 -34.35 4.66
N THR A 10 -11.52 -34.65 5.89
CA THR A 10 -12.82 -34.14 6.37
C THR A 10 -12.78 -32.63 6.56
N ILE A 11 -11.68 -32.11 7.14
CA ILE A 11 -11.51 -30.66 7.33
C ILE A 11 -11.43 -29.96 5.97
N TYR A 12 -10.69 -30.54 5.02
CA TYR A 12 -10.58 -29.99 3.68
C TYR A 12 -11.93 -29.99 2.94
N ALA A 13 -12.66 -31.08 2.96
CA ALA A 13 -13.97 -31.17 2.33
C ALA A 13 -14.99 -30.18 2.91
N ALA A 14 -15.04 -30.04 4.25
CA ALA A 14 -15.87 -29.03 4.90
C ALA A 14 -15.46 -27.60 4.52
N GLY A 15 -14.17 -27.32 4.43
CA GLY A 15 -13.65 -26.03 3.96
C GLY A 15 -14.07 -25.73 2.51
N ALA A 16 -14.00 -26.72 1.61
CA ALA A 16 -14.41 -26.58 0.22
C ALA A 16 -15.93 -26.32 0.10
N GLU A 17 -16.74 -27.01 0.89
CA GLU A 17 -18.19 -26.80 0.95
C GLU A 17 -18.50 -25.37 1.43
N VAL A 18 -17.89 -24.91 2.51
CA VAL A 18 -18.08 -23.54 3.03
C VAL A 18 -17.65 -22.52 1.99
N ALA A 19 -16.51 -22.71 1.30
CA ALA A 19 -16.04 -21.80 0.26
C ALA A 19 -17.06 -21.65 -0.88
N GLN A 20 -17.75 -22.74 -1.28
CA GLN A 20 -18.81 -22.68 -2.27
C GLN A 20 -20.04 -21.92 -1.77
N ILE A 21 -20.44 -22.16 -0.52
CA ILE A 21 -21.61 -21.49 0.09
C ILE A 21 -21.38 -19.98 0.19
N ILE A 22 -20.18 -19.53 0.56
CA ILE A 22 -19.89 -18.09 0.74
C ILE A 22 -19.50 -17.37 -0.55
N LYS A 23 -19.27 -18.08 -1.65
CA LYS A 23 -18.83 -17.49 -2.93
C LYS A 23 -19.71 -16.33 -3.40
N PRO A 24 -21.06 -16.39 -3.36
CA PRO A 24 -21.90 -15.24 -3.73
C PRO A 24 -21.66 -14.01 -2.86
N ALA A 25 -21.43 -14.19 -1.55
CA ALA A 25 -21.11 -13.10 -0.64
C ALA A 25 -19.74 -12.48 -0.95
N THR A 26 -18.74 -13.31 -1.28
CA THR A 26 -17.41 -12.86 -1.66
C THR A 26 -17.43 -12.02 -2.96
N GLU A 27 -18.21 -12.47 -3.97
CA GLU A 27 -18.39 -11.69 -5.19
C GLU A 27 -19.16 -10.40 -4.95
N ALA A 28 -20.18 -10.40 -4.07
CA ALA A 28 -20.88 -9.19 -3.67
C ALA A 28 -19.96 -8.18 -2.98
N ILE A 29 -19.05 -8.62 -2.10
CA ILE A 29 -18.01 -7.78 -1.48
C ILE A 29 -17.10 -7.18 -2.55
N LYS A 30 -16.64 -7.98 -3.52
CA LYS A 30 -15.81 -7.51 -4.63
C LYS A 30 -16.51 -6.40 -5.43
N GLU A 31 -17.77 -6.63 -5.83
CA GLU A 31 -18.54 -5.63 -6.58
C GLU A 31 -18.80 -4.36 -5.74
N HIS A 32 -19.11 -4.52 -4.46
CA HIS A 32 -19.31 -3.39 -3.56
C HIS A 32 -18.02 -2.53 -3.46
N LEU A 33 -16.86 -3.15 -3.20
CA LEU A 33 -15.58 -2.47 -3.16
C LEU A 33 -15.23 -1.78 -4.48
N THR A 34 -15.67 -2.35 -5.60
CA THR A 34 -15.38 -1.82 -6.94
C THR A 34 -16.25 -0.62 -7.31
N LEU A 35 -17.54 -0.64 -6.92
CA LEU A 35 -18.55 0.29 -7.47
C LEU A 35 -19.10 1.29 -6.45
N HIS A 36 -19.05 0.99 -5.17
CA HIS A 36 -19.77 1.76 -4.15
C HIS A 36 -18.88 2.45 -3.12
N GLU A 37 -17.59 2.12 -3.09
CA GLU A 37 -16.66 2.75 -2.16
C GLU A 37 -15.99 3.98 -2.77
N ALA A 38 -15.81 5.02 -1.96
CA ALA A 38 -15.10 6.23 -2.38
C ALA A 38 -13.58 6.09 -2.21
N VAL A 39 -13.15 5.34 -1.20
CA VAL A 39 -11.73 5.11 -0.85
C VAL A 39 -11.54 3.64 -0.50
N ILE A 40 -10.58 2.99 -1.14
CA ILE A 40 -10.15 1.62 -0.83
C ILE A 40 -8.66 1.57 -0.54
N GLY A 41 -8.25 0.67 0.36
CA GLY A 41 -6.85 0.27 0.53
C GLY A 41 -6.53 -0.90 -0.37
N ASN A 42 -5.34 -0.93 -0.94
CA ASN A 42 -4.85 -2.07 -1.72
C ASN A 42 -3.38 -2.35 -1.36
N ASP A 43 -3.05 -3.64 -1.21
CA ASP A 43 -1.70 -4.10 -0.92
C ASP A 43 -1.50 -5.52 -1.46
N GLU A 44 -0.25 -5.96 -1.55
CA GLU A 44 0.07 -7.28 -2.06
C GLU A 44 1.21 -7.96 -1.31
N THR A 45 1.15 -9.27 -1.23
CA THR A 45 2.22 -10.05 -0.60
C THR A 45 2.51 -11.33 -1.38
N GLY A 46 3.79 -11.74 -1.42
CA GLY A 46 4.16 -13.03 -1.97
C GLY A 46 3.62 -14.18 -1.11
N MET A 47 3.11 -15.21 -1.76
CA MET A 47 2.71 -16.48 -1.16
C MET A 47 3.26 -17.64 -2.00
N ARG A 48 3.29 -18.85 -1.43
CA ARG A 48 3.73 -20.03 -2.17
C ARG A 48 2.62 -21.05 -2.31
N ILE A 49 2.44 -21.54 -3.54
CA ILE A 49 1.51 -22.62 -3.88
C ILE A 49 2.32 -23.68 -4.63
N SER A 50 2.32 -24.93 -4.16
CA SER A 50 3.13 -26.04 -4.72
C SER A 50 4.61 -25.64 -4.93
N GLY A 51 5.18 -24.88 -3.98
CA GLY A 51 6.56 -24.40 -4.05
C GLY A 51 6.80 -23.19 -4.98
N LYS A 52 5.86 -22.84 -5.86
CA LYS A 52 5.95 -21.71 -6.79
C LYS A 52 5.50 -20.41 -6.12
N LEU A 53 6.09 -19.27 -6.53
CA LEU A 53 5.72 -17.94 -6.05
C LEU A 53 4.43 -17.47 -6.74
N TYR A 54 3.45 -17.12 -5.93
CA TYR A 54 2.21 -16.42 -6.26
C TYR A 54 2.14 -15.12 -5.49
N TRP A 55 1.19 -14.27 -5.82
CA TRP A 55 0.96 -12.99 -5.17
C TRP A 55 -0.48 -12.91 -4.70
N LEU A 56 -0.67 -12.73 -3.41
CA LEU A 56 -1.97 -12.41 -2.83
C LEU A 56 -2.14 -10.90 -2.86
N GLN A 57 -3.23 -10.44 -3.45
CA GLN A 57 -3.68 -9.05 -3.38
C GLN A 57 -4.83 -8.94 -2.39
N THR A 58 -4.86 -7.86 -1.66
CA THR A 58 -5.98 -7.47 -0.81
C THR A 58 -6.53 -6.14 -1.26
N THR A 59 -7.85 -6.02 -1.26
CA THR A 59 -8.57 -4.76 -1.44
C THR A 59 -9.50 -4.61 -0.25
N CYS A 60 -9.43 -3.50 0.49
CA CYS A 60 -10.16 -3.36 1.72
C CYS A 60 -10.67 -1.94 1.99
N THR A 61 -11.65 -1.88 2.87
CA THR A 61 -12.07 -0.69 3.64
C THR A 61 -11.94 -0.98 5.12
N ALA A 62 -12.48 -0.14 5.99
CA ALA A 62 -12.53 -0.41 7.43
C ALA A 62 -13.42 -1.62 7.80
N LEU A 63 -14.39 -1.98 6.94
CA LEU A 63 -15.43 -2.98 7.22
C LEU A 63 -15.34 -4.21 6.33
N LEU A 64 -14.79 -4.10 5.14
CA LEU A 64 -14.80 -5.16 4.12
C LEU A 64 -13.39 -5.43 3.63
N THR A 65 -13.08 -6.69 3.37
CA THR A 65 -11.81 -7.11 2.77
C THR A 65 -12.08 -8.20 1.73
N TYR A 66 -11.50 -8.02 0.56
CA TYR A 66 -11.48 -9.00 -0.52
C TYR A 66 -10.06 -9.45 -0.80
N TYR A 67 -9.85 -10.75 -0.96
CA TYR A 67 -8.57 -11.35 -1.31
C TYR A 67 -8.65 -12.03 -2.67
N ALA A 68 -7.57 -11.92 -3.43
CA ALA A 68 -7.39 -12.71 -4.63
C ALA A 68 -5.91 -13.02 -4.84
N HIS A 69 -5.61 -14.22 -5.33
CA HIS A 69 -4.23 -14.59 -5.65
C HIS A 69 -4.02 -14.68 -7.16
N HIS A 70 -2.76 -14.47 -7.59
CA HIS A 70 -2.39 -14.57 -8.99
C HIS A 70 -0.91 -14.99 -9.12
N GLN A 71 -0.56 -15.69 -10.20
CA GLN A 71 0.82 -16.14 -10.45
C GLN A 71 1.78 -14.98 -10.73
N LYS A 72 1.29 -13.91 -11.35
CA LYS A 72 2.10 -12.73 -11.68
C LYS A 72 1.85 -11.61 -10.68
N ARG A 73 2.85 -10.74 -10.52
CA ARG A 73 2.77 -9.51 -9.73
C ARG A 73 2.33 -8.33 -10.58
N GLY A 74 1.79 -7.30 -9.92
CA GLY A 74 1.55 -5.98 -10.50
C GLY A 74 0.40 -5.98 -11.51
N LYS A 75 0.54 -5.21 -12.61
CA LYS A 75 -0.57 -4.92 -13.53
C LYS A 75 -1.32 -6.17 -14.02
N ALA A 76 -0.61 -7.22 -14.39
CA ALA A 76 -1.25 -8.45 -14.88
C ALA A 76 -2.18 -9.12 -13.84
N ALA A 77 -1.79 -9.09 -12.57
CA ALA A 77 -2.64 -9.57 -11.48
C ALA A 77 -3.81 -8.62 -11.24
N MET A 78 -3.55 -7.32 -11.18
CA MET A 78 -4.56 -6.28 -10.97
C MET A 78 -5.64 -6.31 -12.07
N ASP A 79 -5.25 -6.48 -13.32
CA ASP A 79 -6.17 -6.60 -14.46
C ASP A 79 -7.01 -7.90 -14.36
N ALA A 80 -6.41 -9.02 -14.00
CA ALA A 80 -7.11 -10.30 -13.85
C ALA A 80 -8.13 -10.28 -12.69
N ILE A 81 -7.79 -9.64 -11.58
CA ILE A 81 -8.69 -9.47 -10.42
C ILE A 81 -9.84 -8.52 -10.74
N ASN A 82 -9.60 -7.54 -11.62
CA ASN A 82 -10.61 -6.67 -12.20
C ASN A 82 -11.38 -5.79 -11.20
N ILE A 83 -10.72 -5.37 -10.11
CA ILE A 83 -11.21 -4.30 -9.21
C ILE A 83 -10.63 -2.96 -9.67
N LEU A 84 -9.31 -2.82 -9.66
CA LEU A 84 -8.64 -1.57 -9.94
C LEU A 84 -8.91 -0.99 -11.35
N PRO A 85 -9.03 -1.79 -12.43
CA PRO A 85 -9.38 -1.27 -13.75
C PRO A 85 -10.77 -0.61 -13.81
N ARG A 86 -11.69 -1.03 -12.95
CA ARG A 86 -13.08 -0.54 -12.92
C ARG A 86 -13.30 0.54 -11.86
N PHE A 87 -12.42 0.63 -10.88
CA PHE A 87 -12.55 1.53 -9.74
C PHE A 87 -12.34 3.00 -10.17
N LYS A 88 -13.19 3.91 -9.68
CA LYS A 88 -13.17 5.34 -10.04
C LYS A 88 -12.90 6.27 -8.86
N GLY A 89 -12.83 5.72 -7.64
CA GLY A 89 -12.56 6.47 -6.43
C GLY A 89 -11.05 6.67 -6.17
N ARG A 90 -10.67 6.70 -4.91
CA ARG A 90 -9.28 6.85 -4.48
C ARG A 90 -8.72 5.55 -3.90
N VAL A 91 -7.54 5.15 -4.35
CA VAL A 91 -6.84 3.96 -3.87
C VAL A 91 -5.68 4.38 -2.97
N VAL A 92 -5.66 3.85 -1.75
CA VAL A 92 -4.52 3.97 -0.83
C VAL A 92 -3.60 2.78 -1.05
N HIS A 93 -2.36 3.02 -1.44
CA HIS A 93 -1.42 1.96 -1.79
C HIS A 93 0.03 2.32 -1.42
N ASP A 94 0.92 1.36 -1.57
CA ASP A 94 2.34 1.61 -1.58
C ASP A 94 2.75 2.27 -2.91
N ASP A 95 4.03 2.45 -3.08
CA ASP A 95 4.63 3.17 -4.21
C ASP A 95 4.98 2.24 -5.39
N LEU A 96 4.28 1.10 -5.54
CA LEU A 96 4.51 0.19 -6.65
C LEU A 96 4.10 0.84 -7.99
N PRO A 97 5.00 0.90 -9.00
CA PRO A 97 4.72 1.59 -10.27
C PRO A 97 3.50 1.08 -11.03
N SER A 98 3.06 -0.15 -10.77
CA SER A 98 1.89 -0.73 -11.43
C SER A 98 0.59 -0.02 -11.10
N TYR A 99 0.46 0.55 -9.89
CA TYR A 99 -0.73 1.32 -9.52
C TYR A 99 -0.90 2.58 -10.37
N PHE A 100 0.19 3.27 -10.68
CA PHE A 100 0.16 4.51 -11.48
C PHE A 100 -0.16 4.31 -12.97
N GLN A 101 -0.45 3.06 -13.38
CA GLN A 101 -0.93 2.75 -14.73
C GLN A 101 -2.47 2.80 -14.84
N TYR A 102 -3.16 3.11 -13.75
CA TYR A 102 -4.63 3.21 -13.69
C TYR A 102 -5.05 4.66 -13.45
N ASP A 103 -6.25 5.00 -13.95
CA ASP A 103 -6.82 6.34 -13.93
C ASP A 103 -7.79 6.56 -12.75
N PHE A 104 -7.39 6.11 -11.55
CA PHE A 104 -8.07 6.44 -10.31
C PHE A 104 -7.26 7.50 -9.52
N GLN A 105 -7.85 8.08 -8.48
CA GLN A 105 -7.13 9.00 -7.61
C GLN A 105 -6.20 8.21 -6.67
N HIS A 106 -4.94 8.63 -6.60
CA HIS A 106 -3.94 7.97 -5.77
C HIS A 106 -3.85 8.59 -4.39
N ALA A 107 -3.60 7.75 -3.37
CA ALA A 107 -3.12 8.14 -2.05
C ALA A 107 -1.99 7.21 -1.64
N LEU A 108 -0.88 7.77 -1.16
CA LEU A 108 0.29 6.98 -0.81
C LEU A 108 0.37 6.74 0.69
N CYS A 109 0.75 5.51 1.05
CA CYS A 109 0.96 5.10 2.44
C CYS A 109 2.14 5.85 3.07
N ASN A 110 1.86 6.81 3.94
CA ASN A 110 2.90 7.58 4.62
C ASN A 110 3.71 6.75 5.64
N ALA A 111 3.21 5.61 6.12
CA ALA A 111 3.99 4.71 6.95
C ALA A 111 5.24 4.18 6.21
N HIS A 112 5.12 3.89 4.90
CA HIS A 112 6.26 3.51 4.07
C HIS A 112 7.26 4.65 3.92
N HIS A 113 6.80 5.88 3.67
CA HIS A 113 7.66 7.05 3.59
C HIS A 113 8.40 7.30 4.90
N LEU A 114 7.69 7.23 6.03
CA LEU A 114 8.30 7.40 7.36
C LEU A 114 9.35 6.33 7.66
N ARG A 115 9.12 5.06 7.30
CA ARG A 115 10.13 3.98 7.43
C ARG A 115 11.42 4.30 6.68
N VAL A 116 11.30 4.77 5.43
CA VAL A 116 12.48 5.14 4.62
C VAL A 116 13.17 6.39 5.18
N LEU A 117 12.41 7.38 5.63
CA LEU A 117 12.96 8.61 6.26
C LEU A 117 13.72 8.28 7.56
N LEU A 118 13.16 7.43 8.43
CA LEU A 118 13.82 6.98 9.66
C LEU A 118 15.10 6.18 9.36
N PHE A 119 15.08 5.29 8.37
CA PHE A 119 16.27 4.59 7.92
C PHE A 119 17.36 5.56 7.41
N LEU A 120 16.97 6.59 6.64
CA LEU A 120 17.89 7.62 6.16
C LEU A 120 18.45 8.45 7.31
N GLN A 121 17.62 8.81 8.30
CA GLN A 121 18.05 9.53 9.49
C GLN A 121 19.11 8.75 10.27
N GLU A 122 18.89 7.45 10.44
CA GLU A 122 19.78 6.56 11.18
C GLU A 122 21.11 6.31 10.48
N ARG A 123 21.07 6.09 9.15
CA ARG A 123 22.24 5.69 8.36
C ARG A 123 22.95 6.83 7.62
N TYR A 124 22.21 7.87 7.26
CA TYR A 124 22.69 9.00 6.43
C TYR A 124 22.05 10.30 6.89
N PRO A 125 22.26 10.76 8.13
CA PRO A 125 21.57 11.90 8.72
C PRO A 125 21.77 13.18 7.91
N GLN A 126 20.67 13.89 7.64
CA GLN A 126 20.65 15.15 6.89
C GLN A 126 19.61 16.12 7.51
N LYS A 127 19.90 17.40 7.47
CA LYS A 127 19.12 18.47 8.14
C LYS A 127 17.65 18.59 7.70
N TRP A 128 17.27 18.04 6.55
CA TRP A 128 15.90 18.10 6.01
C TRP A 128 14.99 16.94 6.49
N ILE A 129 15.58 15.83 6.98
CA ILE A 129 14.84 14.59 7.29
C ILE A 129 13.92 14.78 8.48
N ASP A 130 14.45 15.21 9.64
CA ASP A 130 13.66 15.40 10.86
C ASP A 130 12.53 16.43 10.69
N PRO A 131 12.77 17.59 10.07
CA PRO A 131 11.70 18.53 9.77
C PRO A 131 10.61 17.96 8.86
N LEU A 132 10.95 17.09 7.88
CA LEU A 132 9.96 16.46 7.01
C LEU A 132 9.12 15.41 7.76
N ILE A 133 9.75 14.57 8.58
CA ILE A 133 9.04 13.63 9.47
C ILE A 133 8.10 14.42 10.40
N ALA A 134 8.61 15.46 11.07
CA ALA A 134 7.84 16.28 11.97
C ALA A 134 6.65 16.96 11.26
N LEU A 135 6.84 17.45 10.03
CA LEU A 135 5.76 18.05 9.25
C LEU A 135 4.65 17.04 8.93
N LEU A 136 4.97 15.85 8.42
CA LEU A 136 3.98 14.82 8.11
C LEU A 136 3.17 14.42 9.34
N LEU A 137 3.85 14.19 10.47
CA LEU A 137 3.20 13.85 11.74
C LEU A 137 2.37 15.02 12.32
N LYS A 138 2.83 16.25 12.15
CA LYS A 138 2.09 17.46 12.55
C LYS A 138 0.78 17.59 11.76
N ILE A 139 0.84 17.38 10.44
CA ILE A 139 -0.35 17.40 9.58
C ILE A 139 -1.32 16.28 10.01
N LYS A 140 -0.83 15.05 10.20
CA LYS A 140 -1.64 13.92 10.70
C LYS A 140 -2.39 14.29 11.98
N LYS A 141 -1.67 14.74 13.00
CA LYS A 141 -2.25 15.16 14.30
C LYS A 141 -3.27 16.29 14.13
N LYS A 142 -3.02 17.23 13.21
CA LYS A 142 -3.96 18.33 12.94
C LYS A 142 -5.25 17.81 12.29
N VAL A 143 -5.15 16.92 11.31
CA VAL A 143 -6.32 16.27 10.67
C VAL A 143 -7.13 15.51 11.71
N GLU A 144 -6.50 14.63 12.50
CA GLU A 144 -7.15 13.85 13.55
C GLU A 144 -7.87 14.74 14.59
N ARG A 145 -7.29 15.91 14.92
CA ARG A 145 -7.92 16.86 15.83
C ARG A 145 -9.16 17.49 15.20
N VAL A 146 -9.04 17.97 13.96
CA VAL A 146 -10.13 18.65 13.23
C VAL A 146 -11.30 17.68 13.00
N GLN A 147 -11.01 16.38 12.71
CA GLN A 147 -12.03 15.34 12.64
C GLN A 147 -12.75 15.11 13.97
N ARG A 148 -12.02 15.10 15.11
CA ARG A 148 -12.63 15.00 16.45
C ARG A 148 -13.52 16.19 16.78
N ASP A 149 -13.21 17.37 16.24
CA ASP A 149 -14.02 18.59 16.35
C ASP A 149 -15.20 18.61 15.35
N ASN A 150 -15.53 17.44 14.70
CA ASN A 150 -16.59 17.24 13.70
C ASN A 150 -16.46 18.15 12.46
N GLN A 151 -15.26 18.61 12.14
CA GLN A 151 -14.99 19.34 10.90
C GLN A 151 -14.53 18.34 9.81
N THR A 152 -14.87 18.65 8.58
CA THR A 152 -14.63 17.75 7.42
C THR A 152 -13.42 18.11 6.59
N GLU A 153 -12.80 19.29 6.84
CA GLU A 153 -11.64 19.76 6.08
C GLU A 153 -10.78 20.77 6.87
N LEU A 154 -9.55 20.96 6.42
CA LEU A 154 -8.70 22.07 6.83
C LEU A 154 -9.05 23.33 6.06
N SER A 155 -8.85 24.52 6.67
CA SER A 155 -8.98 25.78 5.94
C SER A 155 -7.96 25.87 4.78
N GLU A 156 -8.31 26.57 3.70
CA GLU A 156 -7.41 26.76 2.55
C GLU A 156 -6.07 27.38 2.95
N ARG A 157 -6.09 28.31 3.90
CA ARG A 157 -4.86 28.89 4.46
C ARG A 157 -3.96 27.83 5.12
N GLN A 158 -4.54 26.88 5.85
CA GLN A 158 -3.78 25.79 6.47
C GLN A 158 -3.21 24.84 5.42
N LYS A 159 -4.04 24.44 4.44
CA LYS A 159 -3.60 23.58 3.30
C LYS A 159 -2.44 24.24 2.56
N ALA A 160 -2.58 25.50 2.15
CA ALA A 160 -1.53 26.27 1.47
C ALA A 160 -0.23 26.37 2.28
N SER A 161 -0.34 26.64 3.60
CA SER A 161 0.82 26.69 4.48
C SER A 161 1.56 25.35 4.55
N TYR A 162 0.84 24.22 4.64
CA TYR A 162 1.45 22.91 4.68
C TYR A 162 2.11 22.54 3.34
N PHE A 163 1.49 22.86 2.23
CA PHE A 163 2.09 22.68 0.90
C PHE A 163 3.39 23.47 0.75
N THR A 164 3.42 24.73 1.18
CA THR A 164 4.62 25.59 1.13
C THR A 164 5.74 25.01 1.98
N GLN A 165 5.43 24.56 3.21
CA GLN A 165 6.43 23.94 4.10
C GLN A 165 6.97 22.64 3.49
N TYR A 166 6.09 21.80 2.95
CA TYR A 166 6.46 20.56 2.29
C TYR A 166 7.40 20.80 1.11
N ASP A 167 7.01 21.69 0.19
CA ASP A 167 7.82 22.01 -1.01
C ASP A 167 9.20 22.56 -0.64
N LYS A 168 9.28 23.42 0.39
CA LYS A 168 10.55 23.93 0.91
C LYS A 168 11.46 22.81 1.38
N LEU A 169 10.94 21.86 2.17
CA LEU A 169 11.72 20.74 2.70
C LEU A 169 12.17 19.77 1.59
N ILE A 170 11.29 19.46 0.63
CA ILE A 170 11.65 18.64 -0.53
C ILE A 170 12.76 19.33 -1.36
N GLN A 171 12.67 20.63 -1.60
CA GLN A 171 13.73 21.37 -2.31
C GLN A 171 15.04 21.38 -1.53
N GLN A 172 15.01 21.57 -0.21
CA GLN A 172 16.21 21.47 0.64
C GLN A 172 16.87 20.08 0.52
N GLY A 173 16.06 19.03 0.59
CA GLY A 173 16.53 17.66 0.41
C GLY A 173 17.15 17.42 -0.96
N LEU A 174 16.53 17.88 -2.03
CA LEU A 174 17.05 17.72 -3.40
C LEU A 174 18.36 18.49 -3.63
N ARG A 175 18.53 19.67 -3.02
CA ARG A 175 19.81 20.41 -3.05
C ARG A 175 20.91 19.67 -2.30
N ALA A 176 20.59 19.05 -1.16
CA ALA A 176 21.54 18.24 -0.38
C ALA A 176 21.88 16.90 -1.07
N ASN A 177 21.05 16.45 -2.01
CA ASN A 177 21.23 15.20 -2.75
C ASN A 177 21.21 15.46 -4.27
N PRO A 178 22.29 16.05 -4.84
CA PRO A 178 22.37 16.33 -6.27
C PRO A 178 22.32 15.03 -7.09
N PRO A 179 22.00 15.10 -8.40
CA PRO A 179 22.09 13.94 -9.29
C PRO A 179 23.53 13.42 -9.34
N PRO A 180 23.74 12.12 -9.62
CA PRO A 180 25.08 11.58 -9.79
C PRO A 180 25.77 12.27 -10.96
N ASN A 181 27.07 12.55 -10.79
CA ASN A 181 27.88 13.19 -11.82
C ASN A 181 27.97 12.32 -13.07
N ALA A 182 27.76 12.89 -14.24
CA ALA A 182 27.88 12.16 -15.51
C ALA A 182 29.29 11.56 -15.72
N THR A 183 30.31 12.20 -15.17
CA THR A 183 31.71 11.75 -15.19
C THR A 183 31.98 10.49 -14.36
N SER A 184 31.05 10.09 -13.46
CA SER A 184 31.16 8.85 -12.68
C SER A 184 30.76 7.59 -13.46
N ARG A 185 30.37 7.73 -14.74
CA ARG A 185 30.01 6.60 -15.60
C ARG A 185 31.27 5.81 -15.98
N LYS A 186 31.28 4.52 -15.69
CA LYS A 186 32.35 3.62 -16.11
C LYS A 186 32.29 3.36 -17.63
N PRO A 187 33.45 3.20 -18.32
CA PRO A 187 33.44 2.80 -19.72
C PRO A 187 32.61 1.54 -19.94
N GLY A 188 31.72 1.53 -20.95
CA GLY A 188 30.83 0.41 -21.24
C GLY A 188 29.57 0.29 -20.37
N GLN A 189 29.40 1.10 -19.33
CA GLN A 189 28.22 1.08 -18.47
C GLN A 189 27.00 1.61 -19.23
N ARG A 190 26.00 0.75 -19.46
CA ARG A 190 24.70 1.10 -20.06
C ARG A 190 23.67 1.45 -18.99
N GLY A 191 22.65 2.21 -19.36
CA GLY A 191 21.52 2.57 -18.50
C GLY A 191 21.74 3.85 -17.66
N ARG A 192 20.75 4.15 -16.80
CA ARG A 192 20.74 5.34 -15.93
C ARG A 192 21.72 5.13 -14.75
N LEU A 193 22.47 6.16 -14.39
CA LEU A 193 23.32 6.13 -13.18
C LEU A 193 22.47 5.95 -11.93
N LYS A 194 22.93 5.08 -11.02
CA LYS A 194 22.26 4.79 -9.76
C LYS A 194 22.23 6.05 -8.89
N GLN A 195 21.05 6.49 -8.54
CA GLN A 195 20.84 7.61 -7.62
C GLN A 195 20.89 7.14 -6.15
N SER A 196 21.14 8.07 -5.23
CA SER A 196 21.03 7.78 -3.80
C SER A 196 19.60 7.44 -3.40
N LEU A 197 19.43 6.65 -2.33
CA LEU A 197 18.13 6.33 -1.77
C LEU A 197 17.36 7.60 -1.37
N ALA A 198 18.07 8.56 -0.76
CA ALA A 198 17.50 9.85 -0.36
C ALA A 198 16.95 10.62 -1.57
N ARG A 199 17.71 10.67 -2.68
CA ARG A 199 17.26 11.34 -3.89
C ARG A 199 16.05 10.66 -4.52
N ASN A 200 16.06 9.32 -4.60
CA ASN A 200 14.92 8.56 -5.14
C ASN A 200 13.65 8.83 -4.34
N LEU A 201 13.74 8.82 -2.99
CA LEU A 201 12.62 9.18 -2.13
C LEU A 201 12.13 10.60 -2.40
N LEU A 202 13.03 11.59 -2.42
CA LEU A 202 12.68 12.99 -2.61
C LEU A 202 12.03 13.27 -3.98
N LEU A 203 12.49 12.61 -5.04
CA LEU A 203 11.88 12.72 -6.36
C LEU A 203 10.45 12.17 -6.37
N ARG A 204 10.21 11.01 -5.75
CA ARG A 204 8.87 10.45 -5.58
C ARG A 204 7.96 11.37 -4.77
N LEU A 205 8.43 11.83 -3.61
CA LEU A 205 7.69 12.75 -2.76
C LEU A 205 7.33 14.06 -3.48
N LYS A 206 8.21 14.51 -4.39
CA LYS A 206 7.96 15.67 -5.24
C LYS A 206 6.91 15.36 -6.32
N GLU A 207 7.08 14.26 -7.05
CA GLU A 207 6.24 13.86 -8.18
C GLU A 207 4.82 13.54 -7.73
N HIS A 208 4.68 12.81 -6.63
CA HIS A 208 3.39 12.36 -6.10
C HIS A 208 2.91 13.17 -4.89
N LYS A 209 3.26 14.46 -4.81
CA LYS A 209 2.94 15.32 -3.66
C LYS A 209 1.46 15.27 -3.24
N GLU A 210 0.55 15.35 -4.20
CA GLU A 210 -0.90 15.31 -3.92
C GLU A 210 -1.33 13.96 -3.34
N ALA A 211 -0.79 12.85 -3.85
CA ALA A 211 -1.06 11.53 -3.34
C ALA A 211 -0.47 11.31 -1.92
N VAL A 212 0.73 11.86 -1.65
CA VAL A 212 1.35 11.83 -0.30
C VAL A 212 0.53 12.62 0.72
N LEU A 213 -0.04 13.75 0.31
CA LEU A 213 -0.80 14.65 1.17
C LEU A 213 -2.33 14.48 1.03
N ALA A 214 -2.79 13.42 0.34
CA ALA A 214 -4.20 13.16 0.09
C ALA A 214 -5.04 13.12 1.38
N PHE A 215 -4.51 12.55 2.46
CA PHE A 215 -5.15 12.48 3.78
C PHE A 215 -5.44 13.86 4.42
N MET A 216 -4.74 14.90 3.97
CA MET A 216 -4.96 16.28 4.39
C MET A 216 -6.05 16.97 3.56
N LEU A 217 -6.21 16.53 2.30
CA LEU A 217 -7.14 17.11 1.34
C LEU A 217 -8.53 16.48 1.45
N ASP A 218 -8.60 15.21 1.79
CA ASP A 218 -9.83 14.45 1.97
C ASP A 218 -9.69 13.58 3.23
N PHE A 219 -10.49 13.88 4.25
CA PHE A 219 -10.42 13.19 5.53
C PHE A 219 -10.95 11.75 5.53
N LYS A 220 -11.56 11.30 4.42
CA LYS A 220 -11.87 9.88 4.20
C LYS A 220 -10.64 9.06 3.89
N VAL A 221 -9.55 9.72 3.48
CA VAL A 221 -8.29 9.06 3.14
C VAL A 221 -7.45 8.86 4.40
N PRO A 222 -7.11 7.62 4.76
CA PRO A 222 -6.23 7.37 5.89
C PRO A 222 -4.80 7.87 5.63
N PHE A 223 -4.07 8.18 6.69
CA PHE A 223 -2.66 8.56 6.62
C PHE A 223 -1.75 7.44 6.11
N ASP A 224 -2.12 6.20 6.38
CA ASP A 224 -1.37 4.99 6.04
C ASP A 224 -2.29 3.88 5.52
N ASN A 225 -1.70 2.81 4.99
CA ASN A 225 -2.39 1.62 4.48
C ASN A 225 -2.36 0.45 5.48
N ASN A 226 -2.30 0.74 6.78
CA ASN A 226 -2.15 -0.28 7.83
C ASN A 226 -3.29 -1.30 7.87
N GLN A 227 -4.49 -0.96 7.38
CA GLN A 227 -5.60 -1.91 7.29
C GLN A 227 -5.24 -3.05 6.34
N SER A 228 -4.86 -2.75 5.10
CA SER A 228 -4.43 -3.77 4.13
C SER A 228 -3.25 -4.61 4.66
N GLU A 229 -2.26 -3.97 5.31
CA GLU A 229 -1.13 -4.69 5.94
C GLU A 229 -1.60 -5.65 7.05
N ARG A 230 -2.59 -5.25 7.86
CA ARG A 230 -3.16 -6.12 8.92
C ARG A 230 -3.91 -7.30 8.34
N ASP A 231 -4.68 -7.06 7.29
CA ASP A 231 -5.48 -8.09 6.64
C ASP A 231 -4.60 -9.19 6.02
N LEU A 232 -3.41 -8.83 5.54
CA LEU A 232 -2.43 -9.81 5.04
C LEU A 232 -1.70 -10.62 6.13
N ARG A 233 -1.86 -10.29 7.42
CA ARG A 233 -1.12 -10.98 8.51
C ARG A 233 -1.45 -12.46 8.62
N MET A 234 -2.71 -12.85 8.45
CA MET A 234 -3.11 -14.26 8.55
C MET A 234 -2.40 -15.11 7.49
N MET A 235 -2.26 -14.58 6.28
CA MET A 235 -1.46 -15.22 5.23
C MET A 235 0.00 -15.37 5.65
N LYS A 236 0.60 -14.37 6.29
CA LYS A 236 1.99 -14.44 6.80
C LYS A 236 2.14 -15.46 7.93
N VAL A 237 1.16 -15.57 8.82
CA VAL A 237 1.11 -16.61 9.85
C VAL A 237 1.05 -18.00 9.20
N LYS A 238 0.14 -18.19 8.23
CA LYS A 238 0.01 -19.43 7.47
C LYS A 238 1.34 -19.84 6.83
N GLN A 239 2.03 -18.91 6.19
CA GLN A 239 3.34 -19.17 5.59
C GLN A 239 4.42 -19.57 6.61
N LYS A 240 4.42 -18.95 7.79
CA LYS A 240 5.38 -19.27 8.85
C LYS A 240 5.13 -20.66 9.45
N VAL A 241 3.87 -21.08 9.56
CA VAL A 241 3.48 -22.35 10.18
C VAL A 241 3.62 -23.51 9.19
N SER A 242 3.12 -23.38 7.97
CA SER A 242 3.01 -24.48 6.99
C SER A 242 3.81 -24.29 5.70
N GLY A 243 4.57 -23.20 5.57
CA GLY A 243 5.47 -22.93 4.45
C GLY A 243 4.75 -22.55 3.15
N CYS A 244 3.84 -23.40 2.64
CA CYS A 244 3.12 -23.16 1.38
C CYS A 244 1.75 -23.84 1.37
N PHE A 245 0.91 -23.46 0.42
CA PHE A 245 -0.27 -24.25 0.03
C PHE A 245 0.16 -25.41 -0.85
N ARG A 246 -0.45 -26.58 -0.66
CA ARG A 246 -0.17 -27.79 -1.46
C ARG A 246 -0.80 -27.72 -2.85
N SER A 247 -1.91 -27.01 -2.99
CA SER A 247 -2.65 -26.84 -4.25
C SER A 247 -3.19 -25.42 -4.38
N GLU A 248 -3.57 -25.02 -5.59
CA GLU A 248 -4.21 -23.74 -5.89
C GLU A 248 -5.63 -23.71 -5.27
N GLU A 249 -6.38 -24.79 -5.40
CA GLU A 249 -7.68 -24.96 -4.75
C GLU A 249 -7.61 -24.76 -3.23
N GLY A 250 -6.59 -25.35 -2.55
CA GLY A 250 -6.38 -25.15 -1.13
C GLY A 250 -6.02 -23.71 -0.75
N ALA A 251 -5.49 -22.93 -1.68
CA ALA A 251 -5.27 -21.49 -1.48
C ALA A 251 -6.55 -20.67 -1.68
N GLU A 252 -7.45 -21.12 -2.57
CA GLU A 252 -8.77 -20.48 -2.78
C GLU A 252 -9.73 -20.72 -1.63
N ILE A 253 -9.68 -21.92 -1.03
CA ILE A 253 -10.51 -22.28 0.14
C ILE A 253 -10.10 -21.47 1.39
N PHE A 254 -8.81 -21.15 1.55
CA PHE A 254 -8.30 -20.42 2.69
C PHE A 254 -8.66 -18.95 2.66
#